data_f2a46438624bbc82856da7fe8a473366
#
_entry.id   f2a46438624bbc82856da7fe8a473366
#
_cell.length_a   1.000
_cell.length_b   1.000
_cell.length_c   1.000
_cell.angle_alpha   90.00
_cell.angle_beta   90.00
_cell.angle_gamma   90.00
#
_symmetry.space_group_name_H-M   'P 1'
#
loop_
_entity.id
_entity.type
_entity.pdbx_description
1 polymer ?
#
loop_
_entity_poly.entity_id
_entity_poly.type
_entity_poly.pdbx_seq_one_letter_code
_entity_poly.pdbx_strand_id
1 'polypeptide(L)'
;MDDMLEDKRRSKGEATRMALLEAALVLFGERGFEGTSTRDIAGLAGCNQGLISFHFGGKEGLYDAARTVIFENLGSIVRPMTRRLEEALAAETDAAALCGMLQTEITAILTTFIRKQHHQPWFLLLRRSLHVGDEKTRELHSALFLPLLDVIGLILAKAGPAGEDSALKAFLLVDMAFSILRDYPMFSAISPARDAEADARELAGMLFRGILAR
;
A
#
# COMPACT_ATOMS: atom_id res chain seq x y z
N MET A 1 4.81 10.33 42.43
CA MET A 1 3.87 11.36 41.91
C MET A 1 4.42 12.00 40.64
N ASP A 2 5.72 12.23 40.54
CA ASP A 2 6.37 12.76 39.31
C ASP A 2 6.28 11.79 38.12
N ASP A 3 6.51 10.50 38.34
CA ASP A 3 6.47 9.46 37.31
C ASP A 3 5.09 9.36 36.60
N MET A 4 4.01 9.47 37.36
CA MET A 4 2.65 9.51 36.81
C MET A 4 2.34 10.78 36.00
N LEU A 5 2.98 11.90 36.34
CA LEU A 5 2.81 13.17 35.60
C LEU A 5 3.62 13.17 34.31
N GLU A 6 4.80 12.57 34.31
CA GLU A 6 5.62 12.38 33.11
C GLU A 6 4.95 11.41 32.12
N ASP A 7 4.41 10.29 32.61
CA ASP A 7 3.68 9.32 31.78
C ASP A 7 2.44 9.94 31.14
N LYS A 8 1.69 10.77 31.89
CA LYS A 8 0.54 11.49 31.37
C LYS A 8 0.89 12.57 30.34
N ARG A 9 2.03 13.25 30.49
CA ARG A 9 2.55 14.22 29.50
C ARG A 9 3.02 13.54 28.24
N ARG A 10 3.71 12.41 28.35
CA ARG A 10 4.20 11.58 27.25
C ARG A 10 3.04 11.02 26.43
N SER A 11 2.01 10.47 27.10
CA SER A 11 0.78 9.97 26.48
C SER A 11 0.02 11.06 25.74
N LYS A 12 -0.08 12.28 26.31
CA LYS A 12 -0.73 13.43 25.65
C LYS A 12 0.07 13.91 24.43
N GLY A 13 1.40 13.91 24.51
CA GLY A 13 2.28 14.26 23.39
C GLY A 13 2.13 13.28 22.23
N GLU A 14 2.08 11.98 22.53
CA GLU A 14 1.88 10.95 21.49
C GLU A 14 0.49 11.03 20.85
N ALA A 15 -0.56 11.24 21.63
CA ALA A 15 -1.90 11.46 21.11
C ALA A 15 -1.98 12.66 20.14
N THR A 16 -1.30 13.76 20.48
CA THR A 16 -1.21 14.93 19.61
C THR A 16 -0.43 14.63 18.33
N ARG A 17 0.70 13.93 18.44
CA ARG A 17 1.50 13.50 17.29
C ARG A 17 0.69 12.64 16.33
N MET A 18 -0.09 11.68 16.85
CA MET A 18 -0.96 10.82 16.04
C MET A 18 -2.08 11.61 15.37
N ALA A 19 -2.75 12.54 16.08
CA ALA A 19 -3.80 13.37 15.50
C ALA A 19 -3.28 14.24 14.35
N LEU A 20 -2.08 14.82 14.49
CA LEU A 20 -1.42 15.57 13.41
C LEU A 20 -1.10 14.69 12.20
N LEU A 21 -0.63 13.46 12.43
CA LEU A 21 -0.29 12.50 11.40
C LEU A 21 -1.53 12.02 10.63
N GLU A 22 -2.62 11.72 11.33
CA GLU A 22 -3.91 11.36 10.72
C GLU A 22 -4.47 12.49 9.87
N ALA A 23 -4.47 13.73 10.38
CA ALA A 23 -4.89 14.91 9.62
C ALA A 23 -4.01 15.14 8.38
N ALA A 24 -2.71 14.90 8.50
CA ALA A 24 -1.76 15.00 7.39
C ALA A 24 -2.03 13.95 6.31
N LEU A 25 -2.29 12.69 6.68
CA LEU A 25 -2.63 11.62 5.74
C LEU A 25 -3.87 11.98 4.90
N VAL A 26 -4.91 12.54 5.54
CA VAL A 26 -6.12 13.00 4.86
C VAL A 26 -5.78 14.12 3.88
N LEU A 27 -5.23 15.23 4.38
CA LEU A 27 -5.04 16.45 3.60
C LEU A 27 -3.99 16.29 2.49
N PHE A 28 -2.88 15.60 2.75
CA PHE A 28 -1.91 15.29 1.71
C PHE A 28 -2.48 14.33 0.67
N GLY A 29 -3.32 13.37 1.07
CA GLY A 29 -4.03 12.49 0.15
C GLY A 29 -4.99 13.24 -0.77
N GLU A 30 -5.77 14.17 -0.22
CA GLU A 30 -6.76 14.95 -0.97
C GLU A 30 -6.14 16.04 -1.84
N ARG A 31 -5.20 16.82 -1.29
CA ARG A 31 -4.71 18.07 -1.89
C ARG A 31 -3.25 18.02 -2.37
N GLY A 32 -2.52 16.97 -2.01
CA GLY A 32 -1.07 16.85 -2.25
C GLY A 32 -0.24 17.70 -1.30
N PHE A 33 1.08 17.58 -1.43
CA PHE A 33 2.02 18.31 -0.58
C PHE A 33 1.86 19.84 -0.76
N GLU A 34 1.92 20.35 -1.99
CA GLU A 34 1.85 21.79 -2.27
C GLU A 34 0.49 22.41 -1.88
N GLY A 35 -0.61 21.68 -2.12
CA GLY A 35 -1.97 22.14 -1.83
C GLY A 35 -2.38 22.10 -0.35
N THR A 36 -1.48 21.65 0.56
CA THR A 36 -1.78 21.50 1.99
C THR A 36 -0.92 22.45 2.82
N SER A 37 -1.54 23.24 3.71
CA SER A 37 -0.81 24.08 4.66
C SER A 37 -0.72 23.44 6.04
N THR A 38 0.33 23.78 6.81
CA THR A 38 0.46 23.34 8.21
C THR A 38 -0.67 23.87 9.10
N ARG A 39 -1.26 25.01 8.72
CA ARG A 39 -2.42 25.59 9.41
C ARG A 39 -3.66 24.73 9.22
N ASP A 40 -3.90 24.21 8.00
CA ASP A 40 -5.03 23.34 7.72
C ASP A 40 -4.90 22.01 8.47
N ILE A 41 -3.68 21.43 8.48
CA ILE A 41 -3.40 20.18 9.22
C ILE A 41 -3.65 20.39 10.71
N ALA A 42 -3.09 21.45 11.30
CA ALA A 42 -3.29 21.75 12.72
C ALA A 42 -4.77 22.03 13.06
N GLY A 43 -5.47 22.71 12.16
CA GLY A 43 -6.92 22.97 12.28
C GLY A 43 -7.73 21.68 12.27
N LEU A 44 -7.45 20.76 11.34
CA LEU A 44 -8.13 19.46 11.27
C LEU A 44 -7.81 18.57 12.48
N ALA A 45 -6.55 18.61 12.98
CA ALA A 45 -6.11 17.86 14.16
C ALA A 45 -6.58 18.47 15.48
N GLY A 46 -7.18 19.67 15.49
CA GLY A 46 -7.56 20.39 16.71
C GLY A 46 -6.38 20.81 17.59
N CYS A 47 -5.21 21.08 16.97
CA CYS A 47 -3.94 21.32 17.65
C CYS A 47 -3.36 22.71 17.30
N ASN A 48 -2.35 23.14 18.08
CA ASN A 48 -1.57 24.32 17.71
C ASN A 48 -0.60 23.99 16.56
N GLN A 49 -0.52 24.86 15.55
CA GLN A 49 0.37 24.73 14.39
C GLN A 49 1.85 24.53 14.77
N GLY A 50 2.32 25.19 15.84
CA GLY A 50 3.70 25.05 16.33
C GLY A 50 4.08 23.61 16.72
N LEU A 51 3.09 22.76 17.04
CA LEU A 51 3.34 21.35 17.38
C LEU A 51 3.78 20.52 16.17
N ILE A 52 3.51 20.97 14.93
CA ILE A 52 4.04 20.32 13.73
C ILE A 52 5.57 20.47 13.69
N SER A 53 6.08 21.66 13.93
CA SER A 53 7.53 21.87 14.01
C SER A 53 8.18 21.14 15.18
N PHE A 54 7.49 21.07 16.32
CA PHE A 54 7.97 20.36 17.50
C PHE A 54 8.06 18.85 17.30
N HIS A 55 7.00 18.21 16.72
CA HIS A 55 6.95 16.75 16.59
C HIS A 55 7.60 16.22 15.30
N PHE A 56 7.65 17.01 14.24
CA PHE A 56 8.04 16.56 12.92
C PHE A 56 9.11 17.40 12.24
N GLY A 57 9.55 18.51 12.84
CA GLY A 57 10.53 19.41 12.23
C GLY A 57 9.97 20.31 11.13
N GLY A 58 8.65 20.27 10.87
CA GLY A 58 7.99 21.06 9.83
C GLY A 58 7.08 20.23 8.92
N LYS A 59 6.63 20.85 7.82
CA LYS A 59 5.70 20.24 6.85
C LYS A 59 6.35 19.06 6.12
N GLU A 60 7.61 19.20 5.75
CA GLU A 60 8.40 18.17 5.06
C GLU A 60 8.56 16.92 5.95
N GLY A 61 8.95 17.10 7.20
CA GLY A 61 9.10 15.99 8.13
C GLY A 61 7.77 15.31 8.45
N LEU A 62 6.66 16.05 8.51
CA LEU A 62 5.32 15.49 8.66
C LEU A 62 4.88 14.71 7.41
N TYR A 63 5.23 15.19 6.22
CA TYR A 63 4.97 14.47 4.96
C TYR A 63 5.78 13.18 4.87
N ASP A 64 7.06 13.20 5.30
CA ASP A 64 7.91 12.02 5.39
C ASP A 64 7.36 10.98 6.39
N ALA A 65 6.88 11.43 7.56
CA ALA A 65 6.21 10.55 8.52
C ALA A 65 4.94 9.94 7.93
N ALA A 66 4.13 10.72 7.21
CA ALA A 66 2.93 10.22 6.54
C ALA A 66 3.27 9.17 5.46
N ARG A 67 4.34 9.37 4.67
CA ARG A 67 4.83 8.37 3.71
C ARG A 67 5.29 7.10 4.41
N THR A 68 6.02 7.21 5.51
CA THR A 68 6.46 6.06 6.31
C THR A 68 5.27 5.20 6.74
N VAL A 69 4.19 5.81 7.24
CA VAL A 69 2.95 5.09 7.60
C VAL A 69 2.36 4.32 6.43
N ILE A 70 2.38 4.90 5.21
CA ILE A 70 1.90 4.20 4.01
C ILE A 70 2.71 2.92 3.78
N PHE A 71 4.05 3.03 3.79
CA PHE A 71 4.91 1.87 3.50
C PHE A 71 4.90 0.85 4.63
N GLU A 72 4.69 1.24 5.89
CA GLU A 72 4.47 0.32 7.00
C GLU A 72 3.17 -0.46 6.83
N ASN A 73 2.07 0.22 6.49
CA ASN A 73 0.78 -0.42 6.21
C ASN A 73 0.84 -1.36 5.02
N LEU A 74 1.46 -0.94 3.91
CA LEU A 74 1.70 -1.82 2.76
C LEU A 74 2.60 -3.01 3.15
N GLY A 75 3.66 -2.75 3.88
CA GLY A 75 4.60 -3.77 4.33
C GLY A 75 3.95 -4.82 5.22
N SER A 76 2.97 -4.44 6.03
CA SER A 76 2.21 -5.39 6.85
C SER A 76 1.37 -6.38 6.03
N ILE A 77 1.11 -6.05 4.78
CA ILE A 77 0.35 -6.89 3.84
C ILE A 77 1.31 -7.64 2.89
N VAL A 78 2.22 -6.89 2.27
CA VAL A 78 3.12 -7.42 1.22
C VAL A 78 4.16 -8.40 1.77
N ARG A 79 4.84 -8.07 2.88
CA ARG A 79 5.91 -8.94 3.42
C ARG A 79 5.43 -10.34 3.83
N PRO A 80 4.30 -10.50 4.55
CA PRO A 80 3.79 -11.84 4.85
C PRO A 80 3.40 -12.63 3.61
N MET A 81 2.85 -11.97 2.57
CA MET A 81 2.56 -12.61 1.29
C MET A 81 3.84 -13.08 0.61
N THR A 82 4.84 -12.20 0.47
CA THR A 82 6.14 -12.54 -0.12
C THR A 82 6.73 -13.77 0.56
N ARG A 83 6.76 -13.78 1.89
CA ARG A 83 7.29 -14.92 2.66
C ARG A 83 6.52 -16.21 2.39
N ARG A 84 5.18 -16.20 2.35
CA ARG A 84 4.39 -17.41 2.03
C ARG A 84 4.68 -17.96 0.63
N LEU A 85 4.87 -17.05 -0.34
CA LEU A 85 5.24 -17.45 -1.71
C LEU A 85 6.68 -18.00 -1.78
N GLU A 86 7.62 -17.42 -1.03
CA GLU A 86 9.00 -17.96 -0.92
C GLU A 86 9.02 -19.35 -0.27
N GLU A 87 8.28 -19.54 0.82
CA GLU A 87 8.16 -20.85 1.50
C GLU A 87 7.55 -21.91 0.58
N ALA A 88 6.51 -21.53 -0.18
CA ALA A 88 5.88 -22.43 -1.15
C ALA A 88 6.83 -22.78 -2.30
N LEU A 89 7.57 -21.82 -2.82
CA LEU A 89 8.56 -22.03 -3.88
C LEU A 89 9.70 -22.96 -3.43
N ALA A 90 10.16 -22.82 -2.17
CA ALA A 90 11.19 -23.64 -1.57
C ALA A 90 10.74 -25.09 -1.30
N ALA A 91 9.44 -25.32 -1.09
CA ALA A 91 8.86 -26.65 -0.89
C ALA A 91 8.71 -27.47 -2.20
N GLU A 92 9.27 -27.00 -3.31
CA GLU A 92 9.20 -27.65 -4.64
C GLU A 92 7.78 -27.97 -5.10
N THR A 93 6.84 -27.12 -4.73
CA THR A 93 5.44 -27.28 -5.11
C THR A 93 5.30 -27.23 -6.64
N ASP A 94 4.41 -28.03 -7.18
CA ASP A 94 4.04 -28.04 -8.59
C ASP A 94 3.67 -26.63 -9.11
N ALA A 95 4.03 -26.36 -10.37
CA ALA A 95 3.88 -25.03 -10.97
C ALA A 95 2.41 -24.55 -10.99
N ALA A 96 1.44 -25.45 -11.23
CA ALA A 96 0.03 -25.10 -11.23
C ALA A 96 -0.45 -24.74 -9.82
N ALA A 97 0.02 -25.48 -8.80
CA ALA A 97 -0.27 -25.17 -7.39
C ALA A 97 0.33 -23.81 -6.97
N LEU A 98 1.56 -23.50 -7.37
CA LEU A 98 2.19 -22.20 -7.12
C LEU A 98 1.42 -21.05 -7.76
N CYS A 99 0.98 -21.19 -9.01
CA CYS A 99 0.13 -20.20 -9.67
C CYS A 99 -1.23 -20.03 -8.98
N GLY A 100 -1.83 -21.13 -8.51
CA GLY A 100 -3.07 -21.07 -7.73
C GLY A 100 -2.91 -20.33 -6.40
N MET A 101 -1.79 -20.53 -5.70
CA MET A 101 -1.45 -19.80 -4.49
C MET A 101 -1.24 -18.31 -4.78
N LEU A 102 -0.47 -17.97 -5.81
CA LEU A 102 -0.24 -16.59 -6.22
C LEU A 102 -1.56 -15.89 -6.57
N GLN A 103 -2.45 -16.54 -7.30
CA GLN A 103 -3.78 -16.01 -7.60
C GLN A 103 -4.62 -15.79 -6.35
N THR A 104 -4.55 -16.71 -5.39
CA THR A 104 -5.24 -16.60 -4.10
C THR A 104 -4.75 -15.38 -3.30
N GLU A 105 -3.43 -15.21 -3.22
CA GLU A 105 -2.81 -14.07 -2.52
C GLU A 105 -3.19 -12.73 -3.15
N ILE A 106 -3.15 -12.62 -4.47
CA ILE A 106 -3.56 -11.41 -5.19
C ILE A 106 -5.06 -11.13 -4.98
N THR A 107 -5.90 -12.16 -5.04
CA THR A 107 -7.34 -12.02 -4.77
C THR A 107 -7.58 -11.51 -3.35
N ALA A 108 -6.87 -12.04 -2.35
CA ALA A 108 -6.99 -11.62 -0.96
C ALA A 108 -6.57 -10.16 -0.75
N ILE A 109 -5.49 -9.72 -1.41
CA ILE A 109 -5.06 -8.33 -1.40
C ILE A 109 -6.10 -7.43 -2.04
N LEU A 110 -6.53 -7.73 -3.26
CA LEU A 110 -7.56 -6.95 -3.95
C LEU A 110 -8.82 -6.84 -3.09
N THR A 111 -9.30 -7.95 -2.53
CA THR A 111 -10.47 -7.96 -1.63
C THR A 111 -10.27 -7.04 -0.42
N THR A 112 -9.12 -7.15 0.23
CA THR A 112 -8.79 -6.35 1.42
C THR A 112 -8.80 -4.85 1.12
N PHE A 113 -8.17 -4.46 0.01
CA PHE A 113 -8.10 -3.07 -0.40
C PHE A 113 -9.45 -2.54 -0.90
N ILE A 114 -10.19 -3.30 -1.70
CA ILE A 114 -11.50 -2.92 -2.21
C ILE A 114 -12.48 -2.69 -1.04
N ARG A 115 -12.47 -3.54 -0.02
CA ARG A 115 -13.31 -3.37 1.18
C ARG A 115 -12.91 -2.17 2.05
N LYS A 116 -11.62 -1.83 2.12
CA LYS A 116 -11.09 -0.79 3.02
C LYS A 116 -10.91 0.58 2.37
N GLN A 117 -11.05 0.69 1.05
CA GLN A 117 -10.72 1.90 0.27
C GLN A 117 -11.32 3.20 0.80
N HIS A 118 -12.57 3.14 1.28
CA HIS A 118 -13.30 4.34 1.68
C HIS A 118 -13.00 4.80 3.11
N HIS A 119 -12.23 4.05 3.89
CA HIS A 119 -12.05 4.27 5.32
C HIS A 119 -10.61 4.50 5.76
N GLN A 120 -9.64 4.48 4.83
CA GLN A 120 -8.23 4.60 5.19
C GLN A 120 -7.58 5.85 4.56
N PRO A 121 -7.31 6.91 5.34
CA PRO A 121 -6.70 8.15 4.84
C PRO A 121 -5.38 7.94 4.10
N TRP A 122 -4.53 7.00 4.58
CA TRP A 122 -3.25 6.68 3.95
C TRP A 122 -3.39 6.13 2.52
N PHE A 123 -4.54 5.54 2.17
CA PHE A 123 -4.75 5.00 0.84
C PHE A 123 -4.89 6.10 -0.23
N LEU A 124 -5.50 7.24 0.11
CA LEU A 124 -5.55 8.40 -0.78
C LEU A 124 -4.14 8.95 -1.06
N LEU A 125 -3.32 9.01 -0.02
CA LEU A 125 -1.94 9.46 -0.15
C LEU A 125 -1.09 8.44 -0.93
N LEU A 126 -1.28 7.13 -0.73
CA LEU A 126 -0.64 6.07 -1.53
C LEU A 126 -0.91 6.28 -3.03
N ARG A 127 -2.18 6.43 -3.43
CA ARG A 127 -2.57 6.66 -4.82
C ARG A 127 -1.82 7.82 -5.46
N ARG A 128 -1.59 8.88 -4.69
CA ARG A 128 -0.88 10.07 -5.14
C ARG A 128 0.64 9.86 -5.16
N SER A 129 1.19 9.19 -4.15
CA SER A 129 2.64 8.98 -3.99
C SER A 129 3.24 8.07 -5.07
N LEU A 130 2.47 7.15 -5.64
CA LEU A 130 2.93 6.31 -6.74
C LEU A 130 3.33 7.09 -8.01
N HIS A 131 2.92 8.36 -8.11
CA HIS A 131 3.25 9.25 -9.24
C HIS A 131 4.38 10.25 -8.91
N VAL A 132 4.82 10.34 -7.66
CA VAL A 132 5.87 11.28 -7.23
C VAL A 132 7.18 10.52 -7.09
N GLY A 133 8.05 10.66 -8.07
CA GLY A 133 9.30 9.91 -8.20
C GLY A 133 10.48 10.49 -7.41
N ASP A 134 10.29 10.94 -6.16
CA ASP A 134 11.43 11.29 -5.32
C ASP A 134 12.24 10.05 -4.89
N GLU A 135 13.53 10.26 -4.59
CA GLU A 135 14.48 9.19 -4.29
C GLU A 135 14.05 8.34 -3.09
N LYS A 136 13.57 8.97 -2.03
CA LYS A 136 13.11 8.29 -0.81
C LYS A 136 11.89 7.40 -1.06
N THR A 137 10.94 7.85 -1.86
CA THR A 137 9.80 7.03 -2.29
C THR A 137 10.25 5.85 -3.13
N ARG A 138 11.22 6.03 -4.02
CA ARG A 138 11.80 4.93 -4.81
C ARG A 138 12.52 3.90 -3.95
N GLU A 139 13.31 4.33 -2.96
CA GLU A 139 13.99 3.43 -2.02
C GLU A 139 12.99 2.58 -1.24
N LEU A 140 11.98 3.21 -0.62
CA LEU A 140 10.94 2.52 0.15
C LEU A 140 10.14 1.54 -0.73
N HIS A 141 9.81 1.97 -1.95
CA HIS A 141 9.11 1.14 -2.94
C HIS A 141 9.97 -0.06 -3.34
N SER A 142 11.24 0.16 -3.67
CA SER A 142 12.16 -0.92 -4.07
C SER A 142 12.36 -1.92 -2.92
N ALA A 143 12.60 -1.46 -1.70
CA ALA A 143 12.77 -2.32 -0.55
C ALA A 143 11.55 -3.22 -0.26
N LEU A 144 10.35 -2.77 -0.62
CA LEU A 144 9.12 -3.53 -0.41
C LEU A 144 8.77 -4.45 -1.57
N PHE A 145 8.92 -3.98 -2.81
CA PHE A 145 8.40 -4.68 -3.98
C PHE A 145 9.42 -5.53 -4.73
N LEU A 146 10.73 -5.23 -4.67
CA LEU A 146 11.71 -6.08 -5.36
C LEU A 146 11.67 -7.54 -4.89
N PRO A 147 11.64 -7.86 -3.57
CA PRO A 147 11.53 -9.25 -3.14
C PRO A 147 10.25 -9.93 -3.62
N LEU A 148 9.13 -9.19 -3.66
CA LEU A 148 7.87 -9.69 -4.18
C LEU A 148 7.95 -9.98 -5.68
N LEU A 149 8.52 -9.08 -6.47
CA LEU A 149 8.69 -9.25 -7.91
C LEU A 149 9.60 -10.44 -8.22
N ASP A 150 10.67 -10.63 -7.45
CA ASP A 150 11.60 -11.75 -7.61
C ASP A 150 10.88 -13.10 -7.39
N VAL A 151 10.15 -13.26 -6.29
CA VAL A 151 9.44 -14.53 -6.01
C VAL A 151 8.32 -14.78 -7.02
N ILE A 152 7.56 -13.76 -7.43
CA ILE A 152 6.54 -13.90 -8.48
C ILE A 152 7.20 -14.30 -9.81
N GLY A 153 8.30 -13.65 -10.19
CA GLY A 153 9.07 -13.97 -11.40
C GLY A 153 9.53 -15.43 -11.43
N LEU A 154 10.04 -15.95 -10.29
CA LEU A 154 10.45 -17.35 -10.17
C LEU A 154 9.26 -18.32 -10.29
N ILE A 155 8.11 -17.99 -9.70
CA ILE A 155 6.88 -18.80 -9.85
C ILE A 155 6.43 -18.82 -11.32
N LEU A 156 6.39 -17.67 -11.97
CA LEU A 156 5.99 -17.56 -13.38
C LEU A 156 6.97 -18.25 -14.32
N ALA A 157 8.27 -18.22 -14.01
CA ALA A 157 9.29 -18.94 -14.77
C ALA A 157 9.12 -20.48 -14.69
N LYS A 158 8.68 -21.01 -13.54
CA LYS A 158 8.34 -22.45 -13.41
C LYS A 158 7.09 -22.83 -14.22
N ALA A 159 6.13 -21.92 -14.37
CA ALA A 159 4.83 -22.18 -14.99
C ALA A 159 4.79 -21.87 -16.49
N GLY A 160 5.66 -21.01 -16.97
CA GLY A 160 5.69 -20.53 -18.37
C GLY A 160 6.64 -21.33 -19.26
N PRO A 161 6.54 -21.10 -20.58
CA PRO A 161 7.50 -21.67 -21.54
C PRO A 161 8.90 -21.09 -21.33
N ALA A 162 9.92 -21.88 -21.65
CA ALA A 162 11.31 -21.43 -21.61
C ALA A 162 11.54 -20.24 -22.58
N GLY A 163 12.17 -19.19 -22.09
CA GLY A 163 12.50 -18.02 -22.89
C GLY A 163 11.53 -16.83 -22.78
N GLU A 164 10.44 -16.97 -22.02
CA GLU A 164 9.58 -15.81 -21.70
C GLU A 164 10.18 -14.95 -20.58
N ASP A 165 9.97 -13.62 -20.67
CA ASP A 165 10.42 -12.67 -19.65
C ASP A 165 9.47 -12.71 -18.44
N SER A 166 9.77 -13.62 -17.50
CA SER A 166 9.00 -13.81 -16.28
C SER A 166 9.11 -12.60 -15.33
N ALA A 167 10.22 -11.84 -15.38
CA ALA A 167 10.39 -10.63 -14.57
C ALA A 167 9.47 -9.52 -15.08
N LEU A 168 9.36 -9.34 -16.40
CA LEU A 168 8.41 -8.41 -17.00
C LEU A 168 6.96 -8.79 -16.67
N LYS A 169 6.63 -10.08 -16.76
CA LYS A 169 5.29 -10.58 -16.37
C LYS A 169 4.99 -10.33 -14.90
N ALA A 170 5.94 -10.54 -14.00
CA ALA A 170 5.80 -10.24 -12.58
C ALA A 170 5.56 -8.75 -12.33
N PHE A 171 6.35 -7.89 -12.99
CA PHE A 171 6.18 -6.45 -12.93
C PHE A 171 4.78 -6.03 -13.40
N LEU A 172 4.35 -6.49 -14.57
CA LEU A 172 3.03 -6.16 -15.13
C LEU A 172 1.90 -6.64 -14.22
N LEU A 173 2.02 -7.83 -13.62
CA LEU A 173 1.01 -8.35 -12.70
C LEU A 173 0.82 -7.46 -11.47
N VAL A 174 1.92 -7.04 -10.86
CA VAL A 174 1.91 -6.15 -9.69
C VAL A 174 1.42 -4.75 -10.07
N ASP A 175 1.92 -4.17 -11.16
CA ASP A 175 1.52 -2.85 -11.65
C ASP A 175 0.04 -2.79 -12.01
N MET A 176 -0.48 -3.79 -12.73
CA MET A 176 -1.90 -3.89 -13.06
C MET A 176 -2.77 -4.07 -11.81
N ALA A 177 -2.34 -4.86 -10.82
CA ALA A 177 -3.06 -4.99 -9.55
C ALA A 177 -3.15 -3.64 -8.83
N PHE A 178 -2.06 -2.86 -8.78
CA PHE A 178 -2.07 -1.51 -8.23
C PHE A 178 -2.93 -0.54 -9.04
N SER A 179 -2.91 -0.61 -10.37
CA SER A 179 -3.76 0.21 -11.24
C SER A 179 -5.24 -0.07 -10.99
N ILE A 180 -5.62 -1.34 -10.86
CA ILE A 180 -6.98 -1.73 -10.49
C ILE A 180 -7.37 -1.09 -9.16
N LEU A 181 -6.53 -1.23 -8.12
CA LEU A 181 -6.81 -0.67 -6.80
C LEU A 181 -6.95 0.86 -6.84
N ARG A 182 -6.11 1.52 -7.64
CA ARG A 182 -6.17 2.97 -7.83
C ARG A 182 -7.48 3.42 -8.44
N ASP A 183 -7.96 2.73 -9.47
CA ASP A 183 -9.06 3.17 -10.32
C ASP A 183 -10.39 2.51 -9.95
N TYR A 184 -10.40 1.56 -9.00
CA TYR A 184 -11.60 0.85 -8.54
C TYR A 184 -12.74 1.78 -8.07
N PRO A 185 -12.51 2.93 -7.40
CA PRO A 185 -13.59 3.86 -7.04
C PRO A 185 -14.37 4.36 -8.25
N MET A 186 -13.69 4.57 -9.40
CA MET A 186 -14.36 4.94 -10.65
C MET A 186 -15.18 3.76 -11.20
N PHE A 187 -14.61 2.57 -11.16
CA PHE A 187 -15.31 1.34 -11.59
C PHE A 187 -16.55 1.08 -10.73
N SER A 188 -16.46 1.17 -9.40
CA SER A 188 -17.58 0.95 -8.49
C SER A 188 -18.71 1.98 -8.65
N ALA A 189 -18.40 3.20 -9.10
CA ALA A 189 -19.39 4.23 -9.41
C ALA A 189 -20.20 3.88 -10.69
N ILE A 190 -19.59 3.17 -11.64
CA ILE A 190 -20.24 2.73 -12.87
C ILE A 190 -21.06 1.45 -12.64
N SER A 191 -20.63 0.59 -11.73
CA SER A 191 -21.25 -0.71 -11.42
C SER A 191 -21.46 -0.91 -9.91
N PRO A 192 -22.42 -0.20 -9.29
CA PRO A 192 -22.51 -0.07 -7.83
C PRO A 192 -23.06 -1.28 -7.07
N ALA A 193 -23.51 -2.34 -7.76
CA ALA A 193 -24.25 -3.45 -7.16
C ALA A 193 -23.42 -4.73 -6.95
N ARG A 194 -22.08 -4.67 -7.04
CA ARG A 194 -21.22 -5.86 -6.98
C ARG A 194 -20.60 -6.04 -5.59
N ASP A 195 -20.44 -7.32 -5.21
CA ASP A 195 -19.70 -7.67 -4.00
C ASP A 195 -18.18 -7.54 -4.21
N ALA A 196 -17.49 -6.91 -3.26
CA ALA A 196 -16.05 -6.66 -3.32
C ALA A 196 -15.21 -7.94 -3.52
N GLU A 197 -15.67 -9.07 -2.97
CA GLU A 197 -14.97 -10.35 -3.12
C GLU A 197 -15.18 -10.95 -4.51
N ALA A 198 -16.38 -10.83 -5.06
CA ALA A 198 -16.68 -11.25 -6.42
C ALA A 198 -15.87 -10.44 -7.44
N ASP A 199 -15.80 -9.12 -7.25
CA ASP A 199 -15.01 -8.23 -8.11
C ASP A 199 -13.52 -8.55 -8.02
N ALA A 200 -12.98 -8.71 -6.81
CA ALA A 200 -11.57 -9.06 -6.61
C ALA A 200 -11.21 -10.39 -7.28
N ARG A 201 -12.07 -11.40 -7.17
CA ARG A 201 -11.87 -12.71 -7.80
C ARG A 201 -11.90 -12.63 -9.33
N GLU A 202 -12.86 -11.89 -9.89
CA GLU A 202 -12.96 -11.69 -11.34
C GLU A 202 -11.75 -10.93 -11.88
N LEU A 203 -11.36 -9.83 -11.23
CA LEU A 203 -10.21 -9.01 -11.62
C LEU A 203 -8.89 -9.81 -11.52
N ALA A 204 -8.67 -10.54 -10.43
CA ALA A 204 -7.52 -11.43 -10.31
C ALA A 204 -7.51 -12.49 -11.42
N GLY A 205 -8.68 -13.10 -11.71
CA GLY A 205 -8.80 -14.07 -12.79
C GLY A 205 -8.48 -13.49 -14.17
N MET A 206 -8.87 -12.25 -14.44
CA MET A 206 -8.53 -11.56 -15.70
C MET A 206 -7.02 -11.27 -15.80
N LEU A 207 -6.39 -10.79 -14.71
CA LEU A 207 -4.94 -10.57 -14.65
C LEU A 207 -4.17 -11.85 -14.97
N PHE A 208 -4.52 -12.94 -14.32
CA PHE A 208 -3.83 -14.23 -14.52
C PHE A 208 -4.04 -14.80 -15.92
N ARG A 209 -5.25 -14.74 -16.47
CA ARG A 209 -5.50 -15.20 -17.87
C ARG A 209 -4.71 -14.36 -18.86
N GLY A 210 -4.61 -13.05 -18.66
CA GLY A 210 -3.85 -12.17 -19.55
C GLY A 210 -2.34 -12.42 -19.52
N ILE A 211 -1.78 -12.74 -18.34
CA ILE A 211 -0.34 -12.91 -18.13
C ILE A 211 0.12 -14.35 -18.46
N LEU A 212 -0.75 -15.34 -18.20
CA LEU A 212 -0.46 -16.75 -18.48
C LEU A 212 -1.01 -17.24 -19.82
N ALA A 213 -1.77 -16.38 -20.56
CA ALA A 213 -2.23 -16.72 -21.91
C ALA A 213 -1.03 -17.02 -22.82
N ARG A 214 -1.10 -18.16 -23.50
CA ARG A 214 -0.13 -18.61 -24.51
C ARG A 214 -0.47 -17.99 -25.87
#